data_d03fb36b46a36621c95ffbed1987efaa
#
_entry.id   d03fb36b46a36621c95ffbed1987efaa
#
_cell.length_a   1.000
_cell.length_b   1.000
_cell.length_c   1.000
_cell.angle_alpha   90.00
_cell.angle_beta   90.00
_cell.angle_gamma   90.00
#
_symmetry.space_group_name_H-M   'P 1'
#
loop_
_entity.id
_entity.type
_entity.pdbx_description
1 polymer ?
#
loop_
_entity_poly.entity_id
_entity_poly.type
_entity_poly.pdbx_seq_one_letter_code
_entity_poly.pdbx_strand_id
1 'polypeptide(L)'
;MSAPSAANGAWRGTLRRVLRAVDAHVTSHTGSPTWRDHVLAEFRSNRDTMALADRVAARLRAADEWATLANAVQRHKAMIMDYGHSLEKEREQLKKASNTANYVGLSMPDAYDHATHDLAAANKKKGGDE
;
A
#
# COMPACT_ATOMS: atom_id res chain seq x y z
N MET A 1 -19.27 20.16 -36.64
CA MET A 1 -19.19 18.71 -36.46
C MET A 1 -17.74 18.34 -36.17
N SER A 2 -17.40 18.04 -34.96
CA SER A 2 -16.17 17.26 -34.63
C SER A 2 -15.81 17.44 -33.15
N ALA A 3 -16.35 16.62 -32.27
CA ALA A 3 -15.78 16.50 -30.95
C ALA A 3 -15.94 15.07 -30.36
N PRO A 4 -15.41 14.04 -31.05
CA PRO A 4 -15.26 12.75 -30.40
C PRO A 4 -13.82 12.43 -29.96
N SER A 5 -12.82 13.30 -30.27
CA SER A 5 -11.41 12.93 -30.11
C SER A 5 -10.91 12.97 -28.65
N ALA A 6 -11.32 13.94 -27.84
CA ALA A 6 -10.82 14.09 -26.47
C ALA A 6 -11.41 13.05 -25.51
N ALA A 7 -12.71 12.77 -25.63
CA ALA A 7 -13.36 11.74 -24.81
C ALA A 7 -12.83 10.34 -25.10
N ASN A 8 -12.52 10.04 -26.36
CA ASN A 8 -11.91 8.78 -26.78
C ASN A 8 -10.46 8.60 -26.24
N GLY A 9 -9.73 9.70 -26.05
CA GLY A 9 -8.40 9.67 -25.46
C GLY A 9 -8.42 9.35 -23.96
N ALA A 10 -9.31 9.99 -23.22
CA ALA A 10 -9.43 9.82 -21.77
C ALA A 10 -9.80 8.38 -21.38
N TRP A 11 -10.79 7.81 -22.02
CA TRP A 11 -11.23 6.44 -21.77
C TRP A 11 -10.11 5.38 -22.03
N ARG A 12 -9.36 5.55 -23.12
CA ARG A 12 -8.22 4.68 -23.40
C ARG A 12 -7.12 4.80 -22.35
N GLY A 13 -6.92 6.01 -21.83
CA GLY A 13 -5.99 6.25 -20.73
C GLY A 13 -6.37 5.52 -19.45
N THR A 14 -7.63 5.66 -19.04
CA THR A 14 -8.18 4.97 -17.86
C THR A 14 -8.14 3.45 -18.02
N LEU A 15 -8.58 2.92 -19.18
CA LEU A 15 -8.51 1.48 -19.46
C LEU A 15 -7.08 0.93 -19.32
N ARG A 16 -6.09 1.61 -19.88
CA ARG A 16 -4.69 1.17 -19.77
C ARG A 16 -4.19 1.18 -18.32
N ARG A 17 -4.60 2.14 -17.50
CA ARG A 17 -4.25 2.18 -16.07
C ARG A 17 -4.87 1.03 -15.31
N VAL A 18 -6.17 0.79 -15.51
CA VAL A 18 -6.89 -0.32 -14.87
C VAL A 18 -6.27 -1.66 -15.26
N LEU A 19 -6.00 -1.89 -16.55
CA LEU A 19 -5.40 -3.13 -17.01
C LEU A 19 -4.00 -3.36 -16.41
N ARG A 20 -3.17 -2.32 -16.32
CA ARG A 20 -1.87 -2.44 -15.66
C ARG A 20 -1.99 -2.77 -14.17
N ALA A 21 -2.95 -2.17 -13.47
CA ALA A 21 -3.20 -2.47 -12.06
C ALA A 21 -3.71 -3.91 -11.88
N VAL A 22 -4.62 -4.37 -12.74
CA VAL A 22 -5.11 -5.76 -12.74
C VAL A 22 -3.98 -6.74 -13.03
N ASP A 23 -3.17 -6.49 -14.06
CA ASP A 23 -2.05 -7.36 -14.42
C ASP A 23 -1.00 -7.43 -13.29
N ALA A 24 -0.67 -6.30 -12.69
CA ALA A 24 0.34 -6.23 -11.63
C ALA A 24 -0.11 -6.84 -10.30
N HIS A 25 -1.41 -6.69 -9.93
CA HIS A 25 -1.87 -6.99 -8.58
C HIS A 25 -2.83 -8.16 -8.48
N VAL A 26 -3.48 -8.53 -9.57
CA VAL A 26 -4.45 -9.63 -9.60
C VAL A 26 -3.93 -10.78 -10.45
N THR A 27 -3.61 -10.54 -11.71
CA THR A 27 -3.17 -11.57 -12.65
C THR A 27 -1.84 -12.21 -12.21
N SER A 28 -0.91 -11.41 -11.67
CA SER A 28 0.36 -11.91 -11.15
C SER A 28 0.21 -12.90 -9.98
N HIS A 29 -0.85 -12.75 -9.18
CA HIS A 29 -1.11 -13.63 -8.04
C HIS A 29 -2.02 -14.81 -8.37
N THR A 30 -3.01 -14.61 -9.26
CA THR A 30 -3.98 -15.64 -9.61
C THR A 30 -3.54 -16.52 -10.78
N GLY A 31 -2.61 -16.03 -11.61
CA GLY A 31 -2.19 -16.69 -12.86
C GLY A 31 -3.29 -16.75 -13.94
N SER A 32 -4.47 -16.16 -13.69
CA SER A 32 -5.64 -16.24 -14.59
C SER A 32 -5.94 -14.90 -15.25
N PRO A 33 -6.16 -14.85 -16.56
CA PRO A 33 -6.53 -13.64 -17.29
C PRO A 33 -8.00 -13.23 -17.11
N THR A 34 -8.81 -13.98 -16.37
CA THR A 34 -10.25 -13.79 -16.23
C THR A 34 -10.65 -12.37 -15.88
N TRP A 35 -9.94 -11.75 -14.94
CA TRP A 35 -10.22 -10.36 -14.53
C TRP A 35 -9.89 -9.35 -15.61
N ARG A 36 -8.80 -9.58 -16.35
CA ARG A 36 -8.43 -8.75 -17.50
C ARG A 36 -9.49 -8.80 -18.58
N ASP A 37 -9.97 -10.01 -18.91
CA ASP A 37 -10.99 -10.21 -19.93
C ASP A 37 -12.33 -9.60 -19.51
N HIS A 38 -12.69 -9.71 -18.24
CA HIS A 38 -13.88 -9.08 -17.67
C HIS A 38 -13.81 -7.55 -17.81
N VAL A 39 -12.71 -6.92 -17.43
CA VAL A 39 -12.51 -5.47 -17.57
C VAL A 39 -12.62 -5.05 -19.03
N LEU A 40 -12.02 -5.79 -19.96
CA LEU A 40 -12.10 -5.50 -21.39
C LEU A 40 -13.53 -5.61 -21.90
N ALA A 41 -14.29 -6.62 -21.48
CA ALA A 41 -15.70 -6.82 -21.85
C ALA A 41 -16.56 -5.67 -21.32
N GLU A 42 -16.40 -5.28 -20.06
CA GLU A 42 -17.11 -4.16 -19.46
C GLU A 42 -16.85 -2.83 -20.19
N PHE A 43 -15.59 -2.54 -20.49
CA PHE A 43 -15.23 -1.33 -21.22
C PHE A 43 -15.77 -1.33 -22.65
N ARG A 44 -15.86 -2.48 -23.32
CA ARG A 44 -16.44 -2.61 -24.67
C ARG A 44 -17.96 -2.41 -24.63
N SER A 45 -18.66 -3.06 -23.70
CA SER A 45 -20.12 -2.96 -23.60
C SER A 45 -20.59 -1.56 -23.23
N ASN A 46 -19.83 -0.86 -22.37
CA ASN A 46 -20.17 0.50 -21.96
C ASN A 46 -19.75 1.58 -22.99
N ARG A 47 -18.92 1.24 -23.97
CA ARG A 47 -18.53 2.15 -25.04
C ARG A 47 -19.70 2.59 -25.90
N ASP A 48 -20.62 1.69 -26.19
CA ASP A 48 -21.73 1.92 -27.10
C ASP A 48 -22.97 2.52 -26.40
N THR A 49 -22.95 2.55 -25.04
CA THR A 49 -24.04 3.08 -24.21
C THR A 49 -23.85 4.60 -23.95
N MET A 50 -23.47 5.36 -24.96
CA MET A 50 -23.19 6.81 -24.89
C MET A 50 -24.38 7.71 -24.52
N ALA A 51 -25.54 7.13 -24.15
CA ALA A 51 -26.75 7.92 -23.89
C ALA A 51 -26.71 8.80 -22.64
N LEU A 52 -25.72 8.66 -21.75
CA LEU A 52 -25.58 9.45 -20.52
C LEU A 52 -24.11 9.76 -20.25
N ALA A 53 -23.59 10.80 -20.89
CA ALA A 53 -22.19 11.25 -20.76
C ALA A 53 -21.73 11.39 -19.30
N ASP A 54 -22.59 11.86 -18.40
CA ASP A 54 -22.29 12.03 -16.98
C ASP A 54 -22.09 10.69 -16.26
N ARG A 55 -22.85 9.67 -16.58
CA ARG A 55 -22.69 8.32 -16.01
C ARG A 55 -21.40 7.66 -16.48
N VAL A 56 -21.05 7.85 -17.73
CA VAL A 56 -19.77 7.34 -18.27
C VAL A 56 -18.60 8.05 -17.62
N ALA A 57 -18.66 9.36 -17.45
CA ALA A 57 -17.62 10.14 -16.77
C ALA A 57 -17.47 9.73 -15.30
N ALA A 58 -18.58 9.49 -14.59
CA ALA A 58 -18.54 9.01 -13.21
C ALA A 58 -17.91 7.61 -13.09
N ARG A 59 -18.26 6.68 -13.98
CA ARG A 59 -17.67 5.33 -14.03
C ARG A 59 -16.18 5.34 -14.37
N LEU A 60 -15.74 6.20 -15.29
CA LEU A 60 -14.34 6.36 -15.62
C LEU A 60 -13.53 6.91 -14.44
N ARG A 61 -14.09 7.88 -13.70
CA ARG A 61 -13.47 8.38 -12.46
C ARG A 61 -13.35 7.27 -11.41
N ALA A 62 -14.41 6.53 -11.16
CA ALA A 62 -14.39 5.42 -10.21
C ALA A 62 -13.35 4.35 -10.60
N ALA A 63 -13.21 4.04 -11.88
CA ALA A 63 -12.21 3.10 -12.38
C ALA A 63 -10.76 3.62 -12.18
N ASP A 64 -10.54 4.91 -12.39
CA ASP A 64 -9.24 5.55 -12.18
C ASP A 64 -8.88 5.64 -10.69
N GLU A 65 -9.85 5.98 -9.84
CA GLU A 65 -9.72 5.97 -8.38
C GLU A 65 -9.40 4.57 -7.86
N TRP A 66 -10.09 3.53 -8.37
CA TRP A 66 -9.78 2.15 -8.02
C TRP A 66 -8.34 1.76 -8.37
N ALA A 67 -7.88 2.08 -9.59
CA ALA A 67 -6.52 1.78 -10.01
C ALA A 67 -5.48 2.51 -9.13
N THR A 68 -5.77 3.75 -8.74
CA THR A 68 -4.93 4.54 -7.83
C THR A 68 -4.88 3.91 -6.45
N LEU A 69 -6.04 3.52 -5.91
CA LEU A 69 -6.15 2.86 -4.61
C LEU A 69 -5.40 1.51 -4.60
N ALA A 70 -5.59 0.68 -5.62
CA ALA A 70 -4.93 -0.61 -5.73
C ALA A 70 -3.39 -0.46 -5.69
N ASN A 71 -2.86 0.49 -6.46
CA ASN A 71 -1.43 0.79 -6.45
C ASN A 71 -0.94 1.33 -5.09
N ALA A 72 -1.71 2.22 -4.44
CA ALA A 72 -1.38 2.78 -3.13
C ALA A 72 -1.33 1.70 -2.04
N VAL A 73 -2.32 0.81 -2.01
CA VAL A 73 -2.38 -0.31 -1.05
C VAL A 73 -1.18 -1.23 -1.21
N GLN A 74 -0.79 -1.56 -2.43
CA GLN A 74 0.36 -2.45 -2.66
C GLN A 74 1.70 -1.77 -2.28
N ARG A 75 1.85 -0.48 -2.56
CA ARG A 75 3.02 0.28 -2.09
C ARG A 75 3.08 0.31 -0.56
N HIS A 76 1.95 0.51 0.09
CA HIS A 76 1.88 0.52 1.55
C HIS A 76 2.25 -0.85 2.14
N LYS A 77 1.75 -1.95 1.57
CA LYS A 77 2.14 -3.31 1.97
C LYS A 77 3.64 -3.55 1.80
N ALA A 78 4.22 -3.15 0.67
CA ALA A 78 5.65 -3.28 0.44
C ALA A 78 6.48 -2.51 1.48
N MET A 79 6.05 -1.29 1.82
CA MET A 79 6.71 -0.46 2.83
C MET A 79 6.64 -1.09 4.23
N ILE A 80 5.49 -1.66 4.62
CA ILE A 80 5.35 -2.35 5.91
C ILE A 80 6.26 -3.59 5.97
N MET A 81 6.34 -4.37 4.89
CA MET A 81 7.22 -5.53 4.82
C MET A 81 8.69 -5.14 4.92
N ASP A 82 9.12 -4.09 4.21
CA ASP A 82 10.49 -3.58 4.26
C ASP A 82 10.85 -3.09 5.67
N TYR A 83 9.95 -2.38 6.33
CA TYR A 83 10.11 -1.95 7.72
C TYR A 83 10.23 -3.14 8.68
N GLY A 84 9.39 -4.17 8.51
CA GLY A 84 9.48 -5.40 9.30
C GLY A 84 10.83 -6.09 9.16
N HIS A 85 11.35 -6.22 7.96
CA HIS A 85 12.69 -6.78 7.71
C HIS A 85 13.82 -5.93 8.31
N SER A 86 13.67 -4.61 8.32
CA SER A 86 14.64 -3.71 8.97
C SER A 86 14.70 -3.95 10.47
N LEU A 87 13.55 -4.07 11.13
CA LEU A 87 13.48 -4.35 12.57
C LEU A 87 14.06 -5.73 12.94
N GLU A 88 13.85 -6.74 12.11
CA GLU A 88 14.44 -8.06 12.32
C GLU A 88 15.97 -8.01 12.26
N LYS A 89 16.54 -7.30 11.27
CA LYS A 89 17.99 -7.11 11.17
C LYS A 89 18.56 -6.39 12.38
N GLU A 90 17.91 -5.34 12.87
CA GLU A 90 18.31 -4.64 14.08
C GLU A 90 18.30 -5.57 15.31
N ARG A 91 17.24 -6.36 15.48
CA ARG A 91 17.17 -7.35 16.57
C ARG A 91 18.28 -8.39 16.49
N GLU A 92 18.60 -8.89 15.30
CA GLU A 92 19.71 -9.82 15.10
C GLU A 92 21.07 -9.16 15.43
N GLN A 93 21.28 -7.91 15.04
CA GLN A 93 22.50 -7.18 15.36
C GLN A 93 22.65 -6.96 16.86
N LEU A 94 21.58 -6.55 17.56
CA LEU A 94 21.56 -6.40 19.02
C LEU A 94 21.84 -7.74 19.71
N LYS A 95 21.26 -8.83 19.23
CA LYS A 95 21.51 -10.17 19.76
C LYS A 95 22.97 -10.62 19.59
N LYS A 96 23.55 -10.34 18.42
CA LYS A 96 24.98 -10.61 18.15
C LYS A 96 25.87 -9.77 19.05
N ALA A 97 25.57 -8.47 19.21
CA ALA A 97 26.31 -7.57 20.10
C ALA A 97 26.24 -8.01 21.56
N SER A 98 25.05 -8.40 22.04
CA SER A 98 24.83 -8.94 23.38
C SER A 98 25.65 -10.22 23.64
N ASN A 99 25.61 -11.16 22.69
CA ASN A 99 26.37 -12.40 22.79
C ASN A 99 27.87 -12.13 22.83
N THR A 100 28.37 -11.18 22.03
CA THR A 100 29.78 -10.79 22.02
C THR A 100 30.18 -10.13 23.33
N ALA A 101 29.35 -9.21 23.85
CA ALA A 101 29.59 -8.55 25.14
C ALA A 101 29.66 -9.58 26.26
N ASN A 102 28.71 -10.53 26.33
CA ASN A 102 28.72 -11.60 27.33
C ASN A 102 29.97 -12.50 27.24
N TYR A 103 30.45 -12.77 26.02
CA TYR A 103 31.66 -13.57 25.81
C TYR A 103 32.91 -12.86 26.34
N VAL A 104 32.96 -11.53 26.28
CA VAL A 104 34.09 -10.71 26.79
C VAL A 104 33.91 -10.35 28.28
N GLY A 105 32.78 -10.75 28.90
CA GLY A 105 32.48 -10.43 30.29
C GLY A 105 31.93 -9.01 30.53
N LEU A 106 31.41 -8.38 29.47
CA LEU A 106 30.73 -7.09 29.53
C LEU A 106 29.21 -7.30 29.50
N SER A 107 28.48 -6.46 30.23
CA SER A 107 27.03 -6.37 30.11
C SER A 107 26.63 -5.29 29.13
N MET A 108 25.65 -5.56 28.28
CA MET A 108 25.05 -4.53 27.44
C MET A 108 24.32 -3.51 28.32
N PRO A 109 24.37 -2.21 28.00
CA PRO A 109 23.52 -1.22 28.66
C PRO A 109 22.03 -1.52 28.34
N ASP A 110 21.18 -1.21 29.31
CA ASP A 110 19.72 -1.34 29.09
C ASP A 110 19.31 -0.50 27.88
N ALA A 111 18.64 -1.16 26.94
CA ALA A 111 18.14 -0.45 25.76
C ALA A 111 17.10 0.60 26.21
N TYR A 112 17.26 1.83 25.77
CA TYR A 112 16.31 2.89 26.04
C TYR A 112 14.98 2.57 25.36
N ASP A 113 13.97 2.25 26.15
CA ASP A 113 12.60 2.03 25.67
C ASP A 113 11.74 3.26 26.03
N HIS A 114 11.39 4.03 25.00
CA HIS A 114 10.56 5.22 25.15
C HIS A 114 9.24 4.93 25.86
N ALA A 115 8.62 3.79 25.58
CA ALA A 115 7.31 3.44 26.15
C ALA A 115 7.38 3.20 27.66
N THR A 116 8.43 2.50 28.14
CA THR A 116 8.60 2.23 29.58
C THR A 116 9.09 3.48 30.33
N HIS A 117 9.88 4.33 29.69
CA HIS A 117 10.38 5.56 30.31
C HIS A 117 9.27 6.59 30.50
N ASP A 118 8.38 6.76 29.53
CA ASP A 118 7.23 7.68 29.61
C ASP A 118 6.20 7.23 30.65
N LEU A 119 5.97 5.91 30.79
CA LEU A 119 5.11 5.36 31.84
C LEU A 119 5.69 5.52 33.24
N ALA A 120 7.01 5.37 33.40
CA ALA A 120 7.70 5.59 34.65
C ALA A 120 7.69 7.07 35.08
N ALA A 121 7.85 7.99 34.11
CA ALA A 121 7.74 9.43 34.34
C ALA A 121 6.32 9.87 34.70
N ALA A 122 5.30 9.27 34.08
CA ALA A 122 3.88 9.53 34.40
C ALA A 122 3.49 9.04 35.80
N ASN A 123 3.99 7.87 36.21
CA ASN A 123 3.76 7.35 37.56
C ASN A 123 4.45 8.14 38.67
N LYS A 124 5.63 8.70 38.39
CA LYS A 124 6.36 9.54 39.35
C LYS A 124 5.65 10.88 39.64
N LYS A 125 4.88 11.40 38.65
CA LYS A 125 4.07 12.60 38.84
C LYS A 125 2.79 12.36 39.66
N LYS A 126 2.26 11.13 39.71
CA LYS A 126 1.07 10.79 40.46
C LYS A 126 1.33 10.48 41.96
N GLY A 127 2.55 10.18 42.35
CA GLY A 127 2.90 9.83 43.72
C GLY A 127 3.51 10.98 44.54
N GLY A 128 3.45 12.22 44.07
CA GLY A 128 4.07 13.38 44.70
C GLY A 128 3.11 14.36 45.35
N ASP A 129 1.78 14.07 45.42
CA ASP A 129 0.75 14.91 46.02
C ASP A 129 0.05 14.20 47.24
N GLU A 130 0.83 13.59 48.11
CA GLU A 130 0.33 13.20 49.48
C GLU A 130 1.21 13.82 50.55
#